data_5204d7c372363a3bce09cb22674e0739
#
_entry.id   5204d7c372363a3bce09cb22674e0739
#
_cell.length_a   1.000
_cell.length_b   1.000
_cell.length_c   1.000
_cell.angle_alpha   90.00
_cell.angle_beta   90.00
_cell.angle_gamma   90.00
#
_symmetry.space_group_name_H-M   'P 1'
#
loop_
_entity.id
_entity.type
_entity.pdbx_description
1 polymer ?
#
loop_
_entity_poly.entity_id
_entity_poly.type
_entity_poly.pdbx_seq_one_letter_code
_entity_poly.pdbx_strand_id
1 'polypeptide(L)'
;MQIDKKLLRRLFLLAAGCLVFAWILLDTPQASNAAKSVWNLISPFVAGAVIAFVFNVPMRAIERQLDGIHKEGLRRVLSIVLTIAALALVIMFVVEMLAPQIQVTVAALTEQIPTFIEQTSAKLMQLMDDNPDMKAWIMDIADLQSLEWTKILKDSMSFLGNQMSTMMGSAVNVIGSVTSGIVNLVVSIAFAIYCLARKEILARQGRRILYSLIPEKAGDEIIRILRLTNSTFSNFISGQCLEACILGGLFAVTMAIFRMPYIPLVSVIIAVTALVPVVGAFVGCVLGAFFILVDNPLQALTFVAMFLILQQLENNLIYPRVVGTSIGLPGMWVLVAVTIGGELMGVFGMLLMIPLASVLYTLAREFTDKRLAQRNIPEEKLQDHPPELQSRFKQNRERKKRRRLQKMKEQFLKNQKEKEDQ
;
A
#
# COMPACT_ATOMS: atom_id res chain seq x y z
N MET A 1 36.09 52.13 2.55
CA MET A 1 34.80 51.47 2.33
C MET A 1 34.93 50.06 2.87
N GLN A 2 34.52 49.84 4.13
CA GLN A 2 34.57 48.49 4.73
C GLN A 2 33.36 47.71 4.23
N ILE A 3 33.58 46.81 3.30
CA ILE A 3 32.53 45.91 2.83
C ILE A 3 32.20 44.95 3.98
N ASP A 4 30.98 45.01 4.47
CA ASP A 4 30.49 44.15 5.53
C ASP A 4 30.69 42.66 5.15
N LYS A 5 31.42 41.91 5.94
CA LYS A 5 31.73 40.49 5.70
C LYS A 5 30.44 39.66 5.50
N LYS A 6 29.33 40.09 6.09
CA LYS A 6 28.00 39.45 5.89
C LYS A 6 27.46 39.72 4.51
N LEU A 7 27.65 40.92 3.96
CA LEU A 7 27.22 41.27 2.61
C LEU A 7 28.04 40.52 1.55
N LEU A 8 29.36 40.45 1.76
CA LEU A 8 30.26 39.70 0.87
C LEU A 8 29.91 38.22 0.80
N ARG A 9 29.59 37.60 1.95
CA ARG A 9 29.16 36.21 2.02
C ARG A 9 27.81 35.97 1.33
N ARG A 10 26.85 36.89 1.42
CA ARG A 10 25.56 36.83 0.73
C ARG A 10 25.74 36.99 -0.77
N LEU A 11 26.55 37.92 -1.23
CA LEU A 11 26.89 38.14 -2.64
C LEU A 11 27.58 36.90 -3.25
N PHE A 12 28.53 36.34 -2.51
CA PHE A 12 29.23 35.11 -2.93
C PHE A 12 28.29 33.92 -3.05
N LEU A 13 27.38 33.71 -2.06
CA LEU A 13 26.36 32.66 -2.14
C LEU A 13 25.37 32.87 -3.30
N LEU A 14 25.01 34.11 -3.58
CA LEU A 14 24.12 34.45 -4.70
C LEU A 14 24.82 34.23 -6.06
N ALA A 15 26.07 34.65 -6.19
CA ALA A 15 26.87 34.40 -7.39
C ALA A 15 27.16 32.93 -7.60
N ALA A 16 27.47 32.16 -6.55
CA ALA A 16 27.62 30.70 -6.63
C ALA A 16 26.30 30.02 -7.03
N GLY A 17 25.17 30.45 -6.48
CA GLY A 17 23.85 29.97 -6.88
C GLY A 17 23.51 30.25 -8.34
N CYS A 18 23.81 31.46 -8.83
CA CYS A 18 23.63 31.81 -10.25
C CYS A 18 24.55 31.00 -11.18
N LEU A 19 25.79 30.74 -10.77
CA LEU A 19 26.73 29.92 -11.55
C LEU A 19 26.26 28.45 -11.65
N VAL A 20 25.79 27.88 -10.54
CA VAL A 20 25.23 26.52 -10.52
C VAL A 20 23.96 26.46 -11.38
N PHE A 21 23.09 27.45 -11.28
CA PHE A 21 21.88 27.53 -12.10
C PHE A 21 22.20 27.70 -13.59
N ALA A 22 23.14 28.55 -13.94
CA ALA A 22 23.62 28.72 -15.32
C ALA A 22 24.25 27.43 -15.86
N TRP A 23 25.05 26.72 -15.05
CA TRP A 23 25.64 25.44 -15.44
C TRP A 23 24.55 24.36 -15.69
N ILE A 24 23.50 24.29 -14.85
CA ILE A 24 22.36 23.37 -15.04
C ILE A 24 21.63 23.68 -16.35
N LEU A 25 21.47 24.95 -16.70
CA LEU A 25 20.79 25.37 -17.95
C LEU A 25 21.61 25.16 -19.20
N LEU A 26 22.94 25.40 -19.14
CA LEU A 26 23.83 25.32 -20.29
C LEU A 26 24.28 23.91 -20.64
N ASP A 27 24.39 23.02 -19.65
CA ASP A 27 24.90 21.66 -19.84
C ASP A 27 24.05 20.63 -19.09
N THR A 28 22.79 20.51 -19.52
CA THR A 28 21.80 19.60 -18.91
C THR A 28 22.24 18.12 -18.84
N PRO A 29 22.96 17.53 -19.81
CA PRO A 29 23.43 16.16 -19.72
C PRO A 29 24.50 15.97 -18.63
N GLN A 30 25.47 16.86 -18.52
CA GLN A 30 26.50 16.77 -17.48
C GLN A 30 25.95 17.04 -16.10
N ALA A 31 25.06 18.02 -15.96
CA ALA A 31 24.36 18.31 -14.72
C ALA A 31 23.51 17.11 -14.26
N SER A 32 22.79 16.47 -15.19
CA SER A 32 22.00 15.26 -14.87
C SER A 32 22.88 14.10 -14.46
N ASN A 33 24.04 13.89 -15.11
CA ASN A 33 24.99 12.84 -14.77
C ASN A 33 25.66 13.10 -13.40
N ALA A 34 26.01 14.35 -13.10
CA ALA A 34 26.49 14.73 -11.79
C ALA A 34 25.45 14.50 -10.70
N ALA A 35 24.20 14.91 -10.94
CA ALA A 35 23.09 14.66 -10.02
C ALA A 35 22.85 13.15 -9.80
N LYS A 36 22.89 12.35 -10.88
CA LYS A 36 22.80 10.87 -10.78
C LYS A 36 23.95 10.28 -9.98
N SER A 37 25.17 10.75 -10.18
CA SER A 37 26.34 10.28 -9.42
C SER A 37 26.23 10.59 -7.94
N VAL A 38 25.79 11.81 -7.58
CA VAL A 38 25.52 12.19 -6.18
C VAL A 38 24.37 11.35 -5.60
N TRP A 39 23.31 11.15 -6.38
CA TRP A 39 22.20 10.31 -5.94
C TRP A 39 22.63 8.86 -5.69
N ASN A 40 23.40 8.27 -6.58
CA ASN A 40 23.93 6.92 -6.42
C ASN A 40 24.79 6.76 -5.18
N LEU A 41 25.56 7.81 -4.83
CA LEU A 41 26.37 7.82 -3.62
C LEU A 41 25.52 7.92 -2.34
N ILE A 42 24.41 8.66 -2.37
CA ILE A 42 23.56 8.92 -1.20
C ILE A 42 22.46 7.86 -1.07
N SER A 43 22.03 7.25 -2.16
CA SER A 43 20.91 6.32 -2.20
C SER A 43 21.01 5.15 -1.21
N PRO A 44 22.18 4.52 -0.94
CA PRO A 44 22.27 3.44 0.04
C PRO A 44 21.97 3.93 1.48
N PHE A 45 22.36 5.16 1.80
CA PHE A 45 22.09 5.74 3.13
C PHE A 45 20.61 6.12 3.27
N VAL A 46 19.98 6.65 2.20
CA VAL A 46 18.55 6.92 2.20
C VAL A 46 17.76 5.61 2.33
N ALA A 47 18.12 4.59 1.55
CA ALA A 47 17.52 3.26 1.67
C ALA A 47 17.70 2.67 3.07
N GLY A 48 18.90 2.76 3.63
CA GLY A 48 19.19 2.32 4.99
C GLY A 48 18.39 3.07 6.06
N ALA A 49 18.18 4.38 5.89
CA ALA A 49 17.33 5.16 6.78
C ALA A 49 15.87 4.73 6.71
N VAL A 50 15.35 4.45 5.51
CA VAL A 50 13.99 3.93 5.29
C VAL A 50 13.85 2.54 5.93
N ILE A 51 14.80 1.64 5.69
CA ILE A 51 14.84 0.31 6.33
C ILE A 51 14.86 0.43 7.85
N ALA A 52 15.72 1.30 8.41
CA ALA A 52 15.76 1.55 9.85
C ALA A 52 14.42 2.04 10.40
N PHE A 53 13.76 2.89 9.65
CA PHE A 53 12.46 3.43 10.03
C PHE A 53 11.38 2.36 10.07
N VAL A 54 11.29 1.51 9.03
CA VAL A 54 10.35 0.38 8.96
C VAL A 54 10.63 -0.63 10.09
N PHE A 55 11.90 -1.02 10.28
CA PHE A 55 12.30 -1.98 11.32
C PHE A 55 12.13 -1.45 12.74
N ASN A 56 12.16 -0.14 12.93
CA ASN A 56 11.91 0.46 14.24
C ASN A 56 10.48 0.20 14.77
N VAL A 57 9.53 -0.11 13.89
CA VAL A 57 8.15 -0.42 14.27
C VAL A 57 8.06 -1.75 15.04
N PRO A 58 8.42 -2.90 14.46
CA PRO A 58 8.43 -4.17 15.18
C PRO A 58 9.47 -4.18 16.33
N MET A 59 10.61 -3.52 16.14
CA MET A 59 11.62 -3.39 17.18
C MET A 59 11.09 -2.74 18.45
N ARG A 60 10.26 -1.69 18.36
CA ARG A 60 9.64 -1.05 19.52
C ARG A 60 8.68 -1.98 20.25
N ALA A 61 7.96 -2.83 19.52
CA ALA A 61 7.07 -3.82 20.12
C ALA A 61 7.88 -4.85 20.94
N ILE A 62 8.98 -5.34 20.37
CA ILE A 62 9.90 -6.28 21.02
C ILE A 62 10.61 -5.59 22.20
N GLU A 63 11.09 -4.36 22.05
CA GLU A 63 11.77 -3.59 23.08
C GLU A 63 10.88 -3.38 24.32
N ARG A 64 9.56 -3.18 24.12
CA ARG A 64 8.58 -3.11 25.22
C ARG A 64 8.40 -4.44 25.97
N GLN A 65 8.47 -5.57 25.27
CA GLN A 65 8.38 -6.89 25.91
C GLN A 65 9.65 -7.23 26.71
N LEU A 66 10.78 -6.58 26.38
CA LEU A 66 12.06 -6.78 27.05
C LEU A 66 12.33 -5.74 28.18
N ASP A 67 11.30 -5.04 28.65
CA ASP A 67 11.44 -4.02 29.71
C ASP A 67 12.01 -4.59 31.05
N GLY A 68 11.96 -5.91 31.27
CA GLY A 68 12.60 -6.59 32.38
C GLY A 68 14.13 -6.57 32.37
N ILE A 69 14.77 -6.20 31.25
CA ILE A 69 16.23 -6.16 31.13
C ILE A 69 16.72 -4.77 31.54
N HIS A 70 17.37 -4.67 32.72
CA HIS A 70 17.84 -3.41 33.31
C HIS A 70 18.98 -2.71 32.52
N LYS A 71 19.76 -3.44 31.72
CA LYS A 71 20.86 -2.88 30.91
C LYS A 71 20.32 -2.39 29.55
N GLU A 72 20.13 -1.09 29.39
CA GLU A 72 19.59 -0.46 28.17
C GLU A 72 20.35 -0.89 26.89
N GLY A 73 21.68 -0.98 26.93
CA GLY A 73 22.48 -1.39 25.79
C GLY A 73 22.22 -2.85 25.36
N LEU A 74 22.10 -3.76 26.33
CA LEU A 74 21.81 -5.18 26.06
C LEU A 74 20.39 -5.37 25.52
N ARG A 75 19.41 -4.70 26.16
CA ARG A 75 18.01 -4.70 25.70
C ARG A 75 17.91 -4.27 24.24
N ARG A 76 18.66 -3.24 23.87
CA ARG A 76 18.65 -2.70 22.52
C ARG A 76 19.28 -3.65 21.50
N VAL A 77 20.46 -4.17 21.77
CA VAL A 77 21.11 -5.14 20.90
C VAL A 77 20.20 -6.36 20.71
N LEU A 78 19.63 -6.88 21.80
CA LEU A 78 18.72 -8.02 21.74
C LEU A 78 17.46 -7.70 20.92
N SER A 79 16.86 -6.52 21.09
CA SER A 79 15.70 -6.10 20.31
C SER A 79 16.01 -5.98 18.82
N ILE A 80 17.19 -5.48 18.44
CA ILE A 80 17.62 -5.41 17.02
C ILE A 80 17.78 -6.83 16.46
N VAL A 81 18.52 -7.69 17.16
CA VAL A 81 18.78 -9.07 16.72
C VAL A 81 17.47 -9.85 16.58
N LEU A 82 16.58 -9.76 17.57
CA LEU A 82 15.27 -10.43 17.52
C LEU A 82 14.39 -9.88 16.40
N THR A 83 14.44 -8.58 16.12
CA THR A 83 13.68 -7.98 15.01
C THR A 83 14.18 -8.48 13.68
N ILE A 84 15.50 -8.51 13.48
CA ILE A 84 16.11 -9.01 12.22
C ILE A 84 15.84 -10.52 12.10
N ALA A 85 15.98 -11.28 13.18
CA ALA A 85 15.71 -12.72 13.18
C ALA A 85 14.23 -13.02 12.88
N ALA A 86 13.29 -12.28 13.49
CA ALA A 86 11.86 -12.43 13.25
C ALA A 86 11.51 -12.12 11.79
N LEU A 87 12.06 -11.05 11.23
CA LEU A 87 11.83 -10.68 9.84
C LEU A 87 12.43 -11.69 8.87
N ALA A 88 13.67 -12.14 9.13
CA ALA A 88 14.32 -13.18 8.34
C ALA A 88 13.52 -14.49 8.37
N LEU A 89 12.97 -14.86 9.55
CA LEU A 89 12.13 -16.03 9.71
C LEU A 89 10.82 -15.90 8.91
N VAL A 90 10.17 -14.74 8.94
CA VAL A 90 8.97 -14.48 8.13
C VAL A 90 9.29 -14.58 6.64
N ILE A 91 10.37 -13.95 6.18
CA ILE A 91 10.79 -14.03 4.76
C ILE A 91 11.11 -15.48 4.37
N MET A 92 11.87 -16.20 5.20
CA MET A 92 12.20 -17.59 4.97
C MET A 92 10.96 -18.47 4.90
N PHE A 93 10.02 -18.29 5.83
CA PHE A 93 8.74 -18.99 5.83
C PHE A 93 7.94 -18.73 4.55
N VAL A 94 7.84 -17.47 4.12
CA VAL A 94 7.16 -17.09 2.87
C VAL A 94 7.85 -17.73 1.67
N VAL A 95 9.18 -17.68 1.58
CA VAL A 95 9.95 -18.26 0.47
C VAL A 95 9.82 -19.78 0.45
N GLU A 96 10.00 -20.46 1.58
CA GLU A 96 9.86 -21.92 1.66
C GLU A 96 8.43 -22.39 1.32
N MET A 97 7.43 -21.58 1.64
CA MET A 97 6.04 -21.89 1.33
C MET A 97 5.70 -21.64 -0.14
N LEU A 98 6.20 -20.54 -0.71
CA LEU A 98 5.90 -20.15 -2.09
C LEU A 98 6.75 -20.87 -3.13
N ALA A 99 8.04 -21.03 -2.91
CA ALA A 99 8.98 -21.55 -3.92
C ALA A 99 8.60 -22.94 -4.45
N PRO A 100 8.34 -23.97 -3.61
CA PRO A 100 7.95 -25.29 -4.12
C PRO A 100 6.57 -25.25 -4.80
N GLN A 101 5.63 -24.44 -4.27
CA GLN A 101 4.30 -24.34 -4.84
C GLN A 101 4.30 -23.65 -6.22
N ILE A 102 5.09 -22.59 -6.37
CA ILE A 102 5.26 -21.92 -7.67
C ILE A 102 5.85 -22.89 -8.69
N GLN A 103 6.87 -23.68 -8.33
CA GLN A 103 7.48 -24.66 -9.24
C GLN A 103 6.46 -25.72 -9.70
N VAL A 104 5.73 -26.32 -8.76
CA VAL A 104 4.69 -27.33 -9.06
C VAL A 104 3.58 -26.72 -9.90
N THR A 105 3.13 -25.52 -9.55
CA THR A 105 2.03 -24.84 -10.27
C THR A 105 2.46 -24.45 -11.68
N VAL A 106 3.67 -23.92 -11.87
CA VAL A 106 4.19 -23.59 -13.21
C VAL A 106 4.32 -24.83 -14.07
N ALA A 107 4.80 -25.95 -13.52
CA ALA A 107 4.86 -27.22 -14.22
C ALA A 107 3.45 -27.73 -14.62
N ALA A 108 2.51 -27.72 -13.67
CA ALA A 108 1.13 -28.11 -13.91
C ALA A 108 0.44 -27.20 -14.96
N LEU A 109 0.67 -25.88 -14.88
CA LEU A 109 0.16 -24.91 -15.86
C LEU A 109 0.69 -25.22 -17.27
N THR A 110 1.97 -25.52 -17.40
CA THR A 110 2.59 -25.83 -18.70
C THR A 110 1.94 -27.07 -19.35
N GLU A 111 1.53 -28.03 -18.54
CA GLU A 111 0.92 -29.28 -18.98
C GLU A 111 -0.61 -29.15 -19.17
N GLN A 112 -1.29 -28.42 -18.29
CA GLN A 112 -2.75 -28.35 -18.27
C GLN A 112 -3.32 -27.24 -19.16
N ILE A 113 -2.62 -26.15 -19.42
CA ILE A 113 -3.09 -25.06 -20.27
C ILE A 113 -3.47 -25.53 -21.68
N PRO A 114 -2.63 -26.31 -22.41
CA PRO A 114 -3.02 -26.82 -23.73
C PRO A 114 -4.30 -27.66 -23.69
N THR A 115 -4.39 -28.59 -22.74
CA THR A 115 -5.56 -29.46 -22.58
C THR A 115 -6.83 -28.70 -22.17
N PHE A 116 -6.68 -27.68 -21.31
CA PHE A 116 -7.77 -26.78 -20.92
C PHE A 116 -8.32 -25.98 -22.13
N ILE A 117 -7.43 -25.48 -22.98
CA ILE A 117 -7.80 -24.75 -24.21
C ILE A 117 -8.53 -25.68 -25.16
N GLU A 118 -8.00 -26.89 -25.40
CA GLU A 118 -8.62 -27.86 -26.26
C GLU A 118 -10.03 -28.27 -25.76
N GLN A 119 -10.15 -28.56 -24.46
CA GLN A 119 -11.43 -28.93 -23.86
C GLN A 119 -12.44 -27.76 -23.86
N THR A 120 -11.97 -26.56 -23.57
CA THR A 120 -12.83 -25.37 -23.51
C THR A 120 -13.28 -24.96 -24.92
N SER A 121 -12.36 -25.01 -25.90
CA SER A 121 -12.72 -24.72 -27.30
C SER A 121 -13.70 -25.78 -27.87
N ALA A 122 -13.50 -27.05 -27.56
CA ALA A 122 -14.42 -28.13 -27.96
C ALA A 122 -15.81 -27.95 -27.32
N LYS A 123 -15.87 -27.64 -26.01
CA LYS A 123 -17.14 -27.33 -25.33
C LYS A 123 -17.83 -26.09 -25.90
N LEU A 124 -17.06 -25.06 -26.19
CA LEU A 124 -17.57 -23.83 -26.76
C LEU A 124 -18.13 -24.07 -28.16
N MET A 125 -17.41 -24.84 -29.00
CA MET A 125 -17.92 -25.24 -30.33
C MET A 125 -19.22 -26.06 -30.22
N GLN A 126 -19.31 -27.01 -29.31
CA GLN A 126 -20.49 -27.80 -29.07
C GLN A 126 -21.68 -26.93 -28.64
N LEU A 127 -21.49 -25.98 -27.70
CA LEU A 127 -22.52 -25.02 -27.28
C LEU A 127 -22.94 -24.07 -28.41
N MET A 128 -22.01 -23.71 -29.31
CA MET A 128 -22.28 -22.89 -30.48
C MET A 128 -23.10 -23.66 -31.56
N ASP A 129 -22.84 -24.95 -31.72
CA ASP A 129 -23.59 -25.78 -32.65
C ASP A 129 -25.02 -26.08 -32.15
N ASP A 130 -25.21 -26.17 -30.83
CA ASP A 130 -26.52 -26.33 -30.19
C ASP A 130 -27.36 -25.04 -30.19
N ASN A 131 -26.74 -23.84 -30.36
CA ASN A 131 -27.44 -22.55 -30.34
C ASN A 131 -26.95 -21.62 -31.44
N PRO A 132 -27.61 -21.62 -32.62
CA PRO A 132 -27.19 -20.83 -33.78
C PRO A 132 -27.21 -19.30 -33.56
N ASP A 133 -28.11 -18.80 -32.71
CA ASP A 133 -28.20 -17.38 -32.37
C ASP A 133 -26.99 -16.93 -31.53
N MET A 134 -26.53 -17.79 -30.64
CA MET A 134 -25.31 -17.53 -29.82
C MET A 134 -24.04 -17.60 -30.68
N LYS A 135 -24.04 -18.48 -31.70
CA LYS A 135 -22.96 -18.58 -32.69
C LYS A 135 -22.82 -17.26 -33.49
N ALA A 136 -23.96 -16.72 -33.97
CA ALA A 136 -23.99 -15.45 -34.70
C ALA A 136 -23.50 -14.28 -33.82
N TRP A 137 -23.96 -14.21 -32.56
CA TRP A 137 -23.58 -13.16 -31.60
C TRP A 137 -22.10 -13.22 -31.20
N ILE A 138 -21.56 -14.41 -30.98
CA ILE A 138 -20.14 -14.61 -30.66
C ILE A 138 -19.26 -14.32 -31.88
N MET A 139 -19.68 -14.65 -33.10
CA MET A 139 -18.95 -14.31 -34.31
C MET A 139 -18.97 -12.82 -34.65
N ASP A 140 -20.01 -12.09 -34.26
CA ASP A 140 -20.14 -10.64 -34.46
C ASP A 140 -19.34 -9.83 -33.44
N ILE A 141 -19.22 -10.32 -32.19
CA ILE A 141 -18.42 -9.67 -31.15
C ILE A 141 -16.93 -10.00 -31.24
N ALA A 142 -16.62 -11.19 -31.71
CA ALA A 142 -15.28 -11.67 -31.78
C ALA A 142 -14.93 -11.97 -33.21
N ASP A 143 -14.03 -11.17 -33.75
CA ASP A 143 -13.20 -11.56 -34.89
C ASP A 143 -12.22 -12.67 -34.42
N LEU A 144 -12.82 -13.73 -33.81
CA LEU A 144 -12.11 -14.82 -33.12
C LEU A 144 -11.31 -15.70 -34.07
N GLN A 145 -11.53 -15.58 -35.39
CA GLN A 145 -10.69 -16.25 -36.38
C GLN A 145 -9.34 -15.57 -36.58
N SER A 146 -9.20 -14.28 -36.23
CA SER A 146 -7.95 -13.56 -36.32
C SER A 146 -7.12 -13.58 -35.03
N LEU A 147 -7.72 -13.95 -33.91
CA LEU A 147 -7.03 -14.11 -32.62
C LEU A 147 -6.30 -15.46 -32.58
N GLU A 148 -5.02 -15.45 -32.95
CA GLU A 148 -4.12 -16.57 -32.69
C GLU A 148 -3.94 -16.76 -31.16
N TRP A 149 -4.95 -17.35 -30.53
CA TRP A 149 -4.93 -17.66 -29.08
C TRP A 149 -3.67 -18.40 -28.67
N THR A 150 -3.18 -19.30 -29.53
CA THR A 150 -1.91 -20.00 -29.36
C THR A 150 -0.72 -19.05 -29.35
N LYS A 151 -0.78 -17.94 -30.10
CA LYS A 151 0.28 -16.92 -30.12
C LYS A 151 0.20 -16.02 -28.90
N ILE A 152 -0.97 -15.54 -28.54
CA ILE A 152 -1.20 -14.72 -27.33
C ILE A 152 -0.78 -15.51 -26.08
N LEU A 153 -1.14 -16.79 -26.00
CA LEU A 153 -0.72 -17.65 -24.90
C LEU A 153 0.76 -17.95 -24.92
N LYS A 154 1.32 -18.23 -26.10
CA LYS A 154 2.76 -18.47 -26.26
C LYS A 154 3.56 -17.20 -25.96
N ASP A 155 3.09 -16.04 -26.37
CA ASP A 155 3.69 -14.74 -26.06
C ASP A 155 3.52 -14.38 -24.59
N SER A 156 2.35 -14.65 -23.98
CA SER A 156 2.12 -14.46 -22.55
C SER A 156 2.92 -15.45 -21.70
N MET A 157 3.06 -16.70 -22.12
CA MET A 157 3.90 -17.70 -21.46
C MET A 157 5.38 -17.42 -21.67
N SER A 158 5.80 -16.97 -22.87
CA SER A 158 7.17 -16.55 -23.12
C SER A 158 7.50 -15.28 -22.33
N PHE A 159 6.54 -14.35 -22.18
CA PHE A 159 6.68 -13.17 -21.33
C PHE A 159 6.78 -13.57 -19.85
N LEU A 160 5.89 -14.44 -19.35
CA LEU A 160 5.98 -14.99 -17.98
C LEU A 160 7.24 -15.81 -17.77
N GLY A 161 7.58 -16.70 -18.71
CA GLY A 161 8.81 -17.51 -18.69
C GLY A 161 10.08 -16.65 -18.79
N ASN A 162 10.08 -15.62 -19.65
CA ASN A 162 11.18 -14.66 -19.76
C ASN A 162 11.25 -13.74 -18.54
N GLN A 163 10.13 -13.29 -17.98
CA GLN A 163 10.11 -12.54 -16.74
C GLN A 163 10.54 -13.42 -15.55
N MET A 164 10.11 -14.67 -15.49
CA MET A 164 10.56 -15.60 -14.45
C MET A 164 12.01 -16.04 -14.65
N SER A 165 12.45 -16.33 -15.89
CA SER A 165 13.86 -16.59 -16.17
C SER A 165 14.72 -15.34 -16.02
N THR A 166 14.17 -14.14 -16.28
CA THR A 166 14.82 -12.86 -16.00
C THR A 166 14.83 -12.57 -14.50
N MET A 167 13.79 -12.93 -13.76
CA MET A 167 13.78 -12.87 -12.28
C MET A 167 14.67 -13.95 -11.65
N MET A 168 14.68 -15.20 -12.15
CA MET A 168 15.62 -16.24 -11.74
C MET A 168 17.03 -16.01 -12.32
N GLY A 169 17.15 -15.60 -13.58
CA GLY A 169 18.41 -15.15 -14.17
C GLY A 169 18.88 -13.83 -13.60
N SER A 170 17.97 -12.94 -13.15
CA SER A 170 18.32 -11.78 -12.32
C SER A 170 18.69 -12.22 -10.91
N ALA A 171 18.08 -13.25 -10.35
CA ALA A 171 18.60 -13.86 -9.11
C ALA A 171 19.99 -14.49 -9.32
N VAL A 172 20.29 -15.07 -10.48
CA VAL A 172 21.60 -15.64 -10.84
C VAL A 172 22.53 -14.58 -11.45
N ASN A 173 22.04 -13.63 -12.26
CA ASN A 173 22.81 -12.46 -12.76
C ASN A 173 22.88 -11.33 -11.73
N VAL A 174 22.01 -11.33 -10.72
CA VAL A 174 22.22 -10.62 -9.45
C VAL A 174 23.52 -11.15 -8.82
N ILE A 175 23.95 -12.37 -9.01
CA ILE A 175 25.29 -12.81 -8.60
C ILE A 175 26.40 -12.18 -9.47
N GLY A 176 26.19 -11.84 -10.71
CA GLY A 176 27.19 -11.26 -11.64
C GLY A 176 27.20 -9.72 -11.73
N SER A 177 26.05 -9.03 -11.69
CA SER A 177 25.90 -7.57 -11.53
C SER A 177 25.80 -7.13 -10.06
N VAL A 178 25.88 -8.08 -9.18
CA VAL A 178 25.68 -8.07 -7.73
C VAL A 178 26.81 -7.34 -6.99
N THR A 179 27.96 -7.08 -7.60
CA THR A 179 29.04 -6.40 -6.83
C THR A 179 28.61 -5.00 -6.39
N SER A 180 27.95 -4.22 -7.21
CA SER A 180 27.45 -2.89 -6.80
C SER A 180 26.13 -2.96 -6.03
N GLY A 181 25.22 -3.86 -6.38
CA GLY A 181 23.92 -4.03 -5.72
C GLY A 181 24.04 -4.62 -4.32
N ILE A 182 24.91 -5.64 -4.14
CA ILE A 182 25.20 -6.21 -2.80
C ILE A 182 25.91 -5.20 -1.93
N VAL A 183 26.91 -4.48 -2.44
CA VAL A 183 27.58 -3.46 -1.66
C VAL A 183 26.58 -2.41 -1.17
N ASN A 184 25.70 -1.92 -2.06
CA ASN A 184 24.67 -0.96 -1.68
C ASN A 184 23.70 -1.54 -0.65
N LEU A 185 23.28 -2.79 -0.79
CA LEU A 185 22.39 -3.47 0.16
C LEU A 185 23.08 -3.66 1.52
N VAL A 186 24.32 -4.13 1.53
CA VAL A 186 25.11 -4.31 2.77
C VAL A 186 25.32 -2.96 3.47
N VAL A 187 25.69 -1.93 2.72
CA VAL A 187 25.84 -0.56 3.26
C VAL A 187 24.49 -0.05 3.82
N SER A 188 23.39 -0.27 3.11
CA SER A 188 22.05 0.13 3.57
C SER A 188 21.64 -0.59 4.85
N ILE A 189 21.85 -1.90 4.93
CA ILE A 189 21.54 -2.70 6.12
C ILE A 189 22.45 -2.30 7.29
N ALA A 190 23.75 -2.16 7.06
CA ALA A 190 24.69 -1.73 8.08
C ALA A 190 24.34 -0.35 8.63
N PHE A 191 23.99 0.59 7.73
CA PHE A 191 23.52 1.92 8.11
C PHE A 191 22.21 1.88 8.87
N ALA A 192 21.26 1.03 8.46
CA ALA A 192 20.00 0.83 9.16
C ALA A 192 20.22 0.32 10.59
N ILE A 193 21.06 -0.69 10.77
CA ILE A 193 21.42 -1.22 12.10
C ILE A 193 22.06 -0.13 12.94
N TYR A 194 22.97 0.65 12.36
CA TYR A 194 23.62 1.76 13.06
C TYR A 194 22.62 2.85 13.49
N CYS A 195 21.69 3.22 12.60
CA CYS A 195 20.61 4.16 12.92
C CYS A 195 19.72 3.64 14.06
N LEU A 196 19.32 2.37 14.02
CA LEU A 196 18.52 1.74 15.07
C LEU A 196 19.27 1.66 16.40
N ALA A 197 20.56 1.31 16.36
CA ALA A 197 21.40 1.21 17.55
C ALA A 197 21.63 2.57 18.23
N ARG A 198 21.67 3.66 17.47
CA ARG A 198 22.02 5.01 17.94
C ARG A 198 20.90 6.04 17.77
N LYS A 199 19.62 5.60 17.62
CA LYS A 199 18.47 6.48 17.27
C LYS A 199 18.31 7.68 18.22
N GLU A 200 18.57 7.53 19.55
CA GLU A 200 18.44 8.63 20.50
C GLU A 200 19.59 9.63 20.38
N ILE A 201 20.80 9.14 20.12
CA ILE A 201 21.98 10.01 19.94
C ILE A 201 21.78 10.83 18.66
N LEU A 202 21.39 10.19 17.55
CA LEU A 202 21.09 10.85 16.29
C LEU A 202 19.96 11.89 16.43
N ALA A 203 18.89 11.53 17.12
CA ALA A 203 17.79 12.46 17.39
C ALA A 203 18.23 13.65 18.25
N ARG A 204 19.12 13.43 19.24
CA ARG A 204 19.67 14.50 20.09
C ARG A 204 20.61 15.42 19.29
N GLN A 205 21.46 14.85 18.46
CA GLN A 205 22.33 15.61 17.57
C GLN A 205 21.54 16.45 16.58
N GLY A 206 20.53 15.84 15.93
CA GLY A 206 19.62 16.53 15.00
C GLY A 206 18.90 17.70 15.66
N ARG A 207 18.40 17.54 16.89
CA ARG A 207 17.78 18.64 17.64
C ARG A 207 18.77 19.76 17.94
N ARG A 208 20.03 19.43 18.37
CA ARG A 208 21.05 20.44 18.62
C ARG A 208 21.39 21.25 17.38
N ILE A 209 21.56 20.61 16.23
CA ILE A 209 21.78 21.27 14.94
C ILE A 209 20.58 22.15 14.59
N LEU A 210 19.36 21.64 14.73
CA LEU A 210 18.14 22.37 14.42
C LEU A 210 18.04 23.67 15.22
N TYR A 211 18.18 23.61 16.55
CA TYR A 211 18.09 24.78 17.40
C TYR A 211 19.30 25.73 17.29
N SER A 212 20.43 25.27 16.75
CA SER A 212 21.55 26.15 16.47
C SER A 212 21.40 27.01 15.23
N LEU A 213 20.57 26.51 14.26
CA LEU A 213 20.38 27.16 12.96
C LEU A 213 19.06 27.93 12.84
N ILE A 214 18.04 27.56 13.63
CA ILE A 214 16.67 28.04 13.48
C ILE A 214 16.17 28.58 14.84
N PRO A 215 15.36 29.67 14.85
CA PRO A 215 14.76 30.19 16.07
C PRO A 215 13.90 29.14 16.79
N GLU A 216 13.84 29.16 18.11
CA GLU A 216 13.21 28.18 18.99
C GLU A 216 11.77 27.83 18.54
N LYS A 217 10.93 28.86 18.31
CA LYS A 217 9.53 28.64 17.87
C LYS A 217 9.41 27.85 16.56
N ALA A 218 10.29 28.11 15.59
CA ALA A 218 10.30 27.38 14.33
C ALA A 218 10.90 25.98 14.52
N GLY A 219 11.89 25.82 15.38
CA GLY A 219 12.47 24.54 15.76
C GLY A 219 11.45 23.61 16.42
N ASP A 220 10.64 24.13 17.35
CA ASP A 220 9.56 23.38 18.00
C ASP A 220 8.51 22.90 17.00
N GLU A 221 8.14 23.76 16.04
CA GLU A 221 7.18 23.38 15.00
C GLU A 221 7.72 22.27 14.09
N ILE A 222 8.99 22.35 13.71
CA ILE A 222 9.64 21.28 12.93
C ILE A 222 9.66 19.96 13.72
N ILE A 223 10.00 20.00 15.01
CA ILE A 223 10.00 18.81 15.86
C ILE A 223 8.59 18.23 15.99
N ARG A 224 7.57 19.10 16.10
CA ARG A 224 6.16 18.68 16.11
C ARG A 224 5.80 17.93 14.82
N ILE A 225 6.17 18.49 13.66
CA ILE A 225 5.94 17.86 12.35
C ILE A 225 6.65 16.51 12.25
N LEU A 226 7.91 16.43 12.68
CA LEU A 226 8.68 15.17 12.66
C LEU A 226 8.06 14.10 13.57
N ARG A 227 7.52 14.48 14.73
CA ARG A 227 6.79 13.55 15.61
C ARG A 227 5.50 13.07 14.98
N LEU A 228 4.72 13.98 14.37
CA LEU A 228 3.51 13.65 13.63
C LEU A 228 3.84 12.66 12.51
N THR A 229 4.84 12.95 11.69
CA THR A 229 5.32 12.06 10.62
C THR A 229 5.67 10.69 11.16
N ASN A 230 6.51 10.63 12.19
CA ASN A 230 6.92 9.37 12.79
C ASN A 230 5.75 8.56 13.36
N SER A 231 4.77 9.20 14.00
CA SER A 231 3.59 8.49 14.52
C SER A 231 2.67 8.00 13.40
N THR A 232 2.40 8.82 12.39
CA THR A 232 1.56 8.46 11.24
C THR A 232 2.14 7.27 10.48
N PHE A 233 3.43 7.32 10.15
CA PHE A 233 4.11 6.22 9.45
C PHE A 233 4.16 4.95 10.30
N SER A 234 4.50 5.06 11.59
CA SER A 234 4.57 3.90 12.49
C SER A 234 3.22 3.21 12.62
N ASN A 235 2.16 3.99 12.80
CA ASN A 235 0.80 3.47 12.91
C ASN A 235 0.32 2.84 11.60
N PHE A 236 0.62 3.48 10.45
CA PHE A 236 0.29 2.94 9.14
C PHE A 236 0.98 1.59 8.89
N ILE A 237 2.31 1.51 9.09
CA ILE A 237 3.06 0.27 8.87
C ILE A 237 2.56 -0.84 9.80
N SER A 238 2.33 -0.53 11.08
CA SER A 238 1.81 -1.51 12.04
C SER A 238 0.42 -2.00 11.64
N GLY A 239 -0.46 -1.08 11.23
CA GLY A 239 -1.82 -1.40 10.77
C GLY A 239 -1.79 -2.27 9.53
N GLN A 240 -0.95 -1.91 8.54
CA GLN A 240 -0.83 -2.64 7.28
C GLN A 240 -0.28 -4.05 7.45
N CYS A 241 0.73 -4.23 8.31
CA CYS A 241 1.23 -5.57 8.64
C CYS A 241 0.17 -6.41 9.35
N LEU A 242 -0.57 -5.83 10.29
CA LEU A 242 -1.64 -6.54 11.00
C LEU A 242 -2.78 -6.91 10.04
N GLU A 243 -3.19 -6.00 9.17
CA GLU A 243 -4.19 -6.25 8.12
C GLU A 243 -3.78 -7.40 7.20
N ALA A 244 -2.54 -7.38 6.70
CA ALA A 244 -2.01 -8.44 5.85
C ALA A 244 -2.07 -9.82 6.53
N CYS A 245 -1.73 -9.90 7.81
CA CYS A 245 -1.84 -11.14 8.59
C CYS A 245 -3.29 -11.60 8.77
N ILE A 246 -4.21 -10.66 9.06
CA ILE A 246 -5.63 -10.96 9.22
C ILE A 246 -6.22 -11.45 7.90
N LEU A 247 -5.94 -10.77 6.79
CA LEU A 247 -6.44 -11.14 5.47
C LEU A 247 -5.90 -12.51 5.04
N GLY A 248 -4.60 -12.74 5.13
CA GLY A 248 -4.01 -14.04 4.81
C GLY A 248 -4.63 -15.16 5.62
N GLY A 249 -4.79 -14.97 6.93
CA GLY A 249 -5.45 -15.93 7.81
C GLY A 249 -6.93 -16.16 7.47
N LEU A 250 -7.67 -15.08 7.16
CA LEU A 250 -9.08 -15.14 6.79
C LEU A 250 -9.28 -15.91 5.48
N PHE A 251 -8.44 -15.63 4.46
CA PHE A 251 -8.47 -16.36 3.21
C PHE A 251 -8.07 -17.83 3.39
N ALA A 252 -7.02 -18.12 4.16
CA ALA A 252 -6.62 -19.49 4.45
C ALA A 252 -7.76 -20.30 5.08
N VAL A 253 -8.41 -19.76 6.10
CA VAL A 253 -9.54 -20.41 6.79
C VAL A 253 -10.74 -20.60 5.85
N THR A 254 -11.11 -19.55 5.12
CA THR A 254 -12.28 -19.60 4.25
C THR A 254 -12.07 -20.56 3.08
N MET A 255 -10.89 -20.51 2.44
CA MET A 255 -10.54 -21.46 1.37
C MET A 255 -10.51 -22.92 1.89
N ALA A 256 -10.06 -23.14 3.13
CA ALA A 256 -10.08 -24.45 3.75
C ALA A 256 -11.52 -24.98 3.97
N ILE A 257 -12.44 -24.12 4.41
CA ILE A 257 -13.87 -24.46 4.57
C ILE A 257 -14.47 -24.90 3.21
N PHE A 258 -14.17 -24.20 2.14
CA PHE A 258 -14.65 -24.53 0.79
C PHE A 258 -13.81 -25.61 0.09
N ARG A 259 -12.78 -26.16 0.76
CA ARG A 259 -11.87 -27.19 0.20
C ARG A 259 -11.26 -26.79 -1.14
N MET A 260 -10.86 -25.53 -1.26
CA MET A 260 -10.24 -25.01 -2.48
C MET A 260 -8.79 -25.50 -2.61
N PRO A 261 -8.25 -25.62 -3.83
CA PRO A 261 -6.84 -25.93 -4.06
C PRO A 261 -5.94 -24.75 -3.72
N TYR A 262 -4.65 -24.99 -3.58
CA TYR A 262 -3.60 -23.96 -3.42
C TYR A 262 -3.79 -23.02 -2.21
N ILE A 263 -4.45 -23.47 -1.13
CA ILE A 263 -4.74 -22.65 0.06
C ILE A 263 -3.50 -21.89 0.57
N PRO A 264 -2.35 -22.55 0.83
CA PRO A 264 -1.19 -21.86 1.36
C PRO A 264 -0.65 -20.81 0.38
N LEU A 265 -0.55 -21.17 -0.90
CA LEU A 265 -0.03 -20.30 -1.95
C LEU A 265 -0.89 -19.02 -2.07
N VAL A 266 -2.19 -19.19 -2.24
CA VAL A 266 -3.12 -18.07 -2.50
C VAL A 266 -3.24 -17.17 -1.26
N SER A 267 -3.36 -17.75 -0.06
CA SER A 267 -3.47 -16.97 1.16
C SER A 267 -2.20 -16.17 1.48
N VAL A 268 -1.01 -16.72 1.21
CA VAL A 268 0.25 -15.98 1.38
C VAL A 268 0.41 -14.91 0.30
N ILE A 269 0.05 -15.20 -0.96
CA ILE A 269 0.05 -14.19 -2.03
C ILE A 269 -0.86 -13.02 -1.63
N ILE A 270 -2.08 -13.29 -1.18
CA ILE A 270 -3.01 -12.25 -0.73
C ILE A 270 -2.44 -11.47 0.45
N ALA A 271 -1.86 -12.13 1.45
CA ALA A 271 -1.24 -11.46 2.60
C ALA A 271 -0.09 -10.54 2.16
N VAL A 272 0.79 -11.01 1.28
CA VAL A 272 1.94 -10.22 0.81
C VAL A 272 1.48 -9.06 -0.09
N THR A 273 0.56 -9.31 -1.01
CA THR A 273 0.04 -8.26 -1.91
C THR A 273 -0.79 -7.23 -1.16
N ALA A 274 -1.55 -7.64 -0.14
CA ALA A 274 -2.34 -6.74 0.73
C ALA A 274 -1.49 -5.69 1.44
N LEU A 275 -0.17 -5.87 1.56
CA LEU A 275 0.71 -4.81 2.04
C LEU A 275 0.60 -3.53 1.20
N VAL A 276 0.19 -3.63 -0.07
CA VAL A 276 -0.09 -2.48 -0.94
C VAL A 276 -1.59 -2.21 -0.96
N PRO A 277 -2.08 -1.18 -0.26
CA PRO A 277 -3.51 -0.91 -0.17
C PRO A 277 -4.18 -0.76 -1.54
N VAL A 278 -5.40 -1.26 -1.66
CA VAL A 278 -6.24 -1.25 -2.88
C VAL A 278 -5.68 -2.16 -3.99
N VAL A 279 -4.47 -1.87 -4.48
CA VAL A 279 -3.85 -2.61 -5.61
C VAL A 279 -3.57 -4.06 -5.23
N GLY A 280 -3.10 -4.28 -4.01
CA GLY A 280 -2.70 -5.61 -3.54
C GLY A 280 -3.83 -6.63 -3.53
N ALA A 281 -5.00 -6.22 -3.09
CA ALA A 281 -6.19 -7.07 -3.10
C ALA A 281 -6.55 -7.54 -4.52
N PHE A 282 -6.55 -6.63 -5.50
CA PHE A 282 -6.84 -6.99 -6.89
C PHE A 282 -5.77 -7.93 -7.48
N VAL A 283 -4.50 -7.66 -7.23
CA VAL A 283 -3.41 -8.54 -7.69
C VAL A 283 -3.54 -9.92 -7.05
N GLY A 284 -3.79 -9.99 -5.75
CA GLY A 284 -4.02 -11.26 -5.04
C GLY A 284 -5.22 -12.04 -5.58
N CYS A 285 -6.33 -11.33 -5.90
CA CYS A 285 -7.52 -11.93 -6.51
C CYS A 285 -7.21 -12.52 -7.89
N VAL A 286 -6.59 -11.74 -8.76
CA VAL A 286 -6.28 -12.17 -10.13
C VAL A 286 -5.34 -13.38 -10.12
N LEU A 287 -4.27 -13.33 -9.33
CA LEU A 287 -3.33 -14.45 -9.22
C LEU A 287 -3.98 -15.68 -8.59
N GLY A 288 -4.74 -15.51 -7.50
CA GLY A 288 -5.45 -16.61 -6.85
C GLY A 288 -6.49 -17.25 -7.76
N ALA A 289 -7.32 -16.44 -8.42
CA ALA A 289 -8.30 -16.93 -9.38
C ALA A 289 -7.65 -17.67 -10.56
N PHE A 290 -6.51 -17.15 -11.05
CA PHE A 290 -5.78 -17.77 -12.15
C PHE A 290 -5.26 -19.18 -11.78
N PHE A 291 -4.63 -19.33 -10.60
CA PHE A 291 -4.14 -20.64 -10.16
C PHE A 291 -5.31 -21.64 -9.99
N ILE A 292 -6.41 -21.21 -9.42
CA ILE A 292 -7.58 -22.12 -9.22
C ILE A 292 -8.28 -22.43 -10.54
N LEU A 293 -8.35 -21.47 -11.48
CA LEU A 293 -9.00 -21.61 -12.78
C LEU A 293 -8.43 -22.75 -13.59
N VAL A 294 -7.11 -22.93 -13.56
CA VAL A 294 -6.42 -23.98 -14.30
C VAL A 294 -6.78 -25.37 -13.80
N ASP A 295 -7.01 -25.50 -12.50
CA ASP A 295 -7.41 -26.76 -11.87
C ASP A 295 -8.93 -27.01 -11.99
N ASN A 296 -9.74 -26.02 -11.62
CA ASN A 296 -11.21 -26.13 -11.65
C ASN A 296 -11.89 -24.78 -11.89
N PRO A 297 -12.48 -24.56 -13.09
CA PRO A 297 -13.14 -23.29 -13.42
C PRO A 297 -14.31 -22.91 -12.49
N LEU A 298 -15.07 -23.91 -12.00
CA LEU A 298 -16.19 -23.65 -11.09
C LEU A 298 -15.69 -23.20 -9.71
N GLN A 299 -14.60 -23.78 -9.24
CA GLN A 299 -13.98 -23.34 -7.99
C GLN A 299 -13.34 -21.96 -8.12
N ALA A 300 -12.79 -21.60 -9.28
CA ALA A 300 -12.30 -20.24 -9.52
C ALA A 300 -13.44 -19.21 -9.45
N LEU A 301 -14.59 -19.49 -10.02
CA LEU A 301 -15.77 -18.62 -9.89
C LEU A 301 -16.21 -18.49 -8.42
N THR A 302 -16.24 -19.60 -7.69
CA THR A 302 -16.55 -19.62 -6.25
C THR A 302 -15.54 -18.82 -5.46
N PHE A 303 -14.25 -18.92 -5.81
CA PHE A 303 -13.19 -18.12 -5.20
C PHE A 303 -13.38 -16.61 -5.42
N VAL A 304 -13.70 -16.20 -6.65
CA VAL A 304 -13.96 -14.77 -6.94
C VAL A 304 -15.18 -14.28 -6.16
N ALA A 305 -16.26 -15.04 -6.11
CA ALA A 305 -17.44 -14.68 -5.30
C ALA A 305 -17.09 -14.57 -3.80
N MET A 306 -16.37 -15.54 -3.27
CA MET A 306 -15.84 -15.52 -1.90
C MET A 306 -14.95 -14.32 -1.66
N PHE A 307 -14.03 -14.03 -2.58
CA PHE A 307 -13.14 -12.89 -2.51
C PHE A 307 -13.93 -11.56 -2.39
N LEU A 308 -14.93 -11.35 -3.23
CA LEU A 308 -15.76 -10.16 -3.19
C LEU A 308 -16.49 -10.00 -1.85
N ILE A 309 -16.98 -11.09 -1.26
CA ILE A 309 -17.63 -11.07 0.06
C ILE A 309 -16.60 -10.71 1.14
N LEU A 310 -15.43 -11.34 1.14
CA LEU A 310 -14.36 -11.06 2.09
C LEU A 310 -13.83 -9.63 1.95
N GLN A 311 -13.75 -9.12 0.72
CA GLN A 311 -13.35 -7.74 0.46
C GLN A 311 -14.37 -6.74 1.01
N GLN A 312 -15.67 -7.03 0.94
CA GLN A 312 -16.69 -6.20 1.60
C GLN A 312 -16.58 -6.23 3.12
N LEU A 313 -16.26 -7.40 3.69
CA LEU A 313 -16.03 -7.54 5.12
C LEU A 313 -14.78 -6.74 5.55
N GLU A 314 -13.71 -6.84 4.79
CA GLU A 314 -12.49 -6.07 4.99
C GLU A 314 -12.75 -4.56 4.96
N ASN A 315 -13.33 -4.05 3.87
CA ASN A 315 -13.56 -2.62 3.67
C ASN A 315 -14.49 -2.00 4.73
N ASN A 316 -15.49 -2.76 5.22
CA ASN A 316 -16.49 -2.22 6.14
C ASN A 316 -16.17 -2.51 7.62
N LEU A 317 -15.43 -3.56 7.92
CA LEU A 317 -15.22 -4.02 9.29
C LEU A 317 -13.75 -4.00 9.72
N ILE A 318 -12.86 -4.61 8.92
CA ILE A 318 -11.45 -4.84 9.31
C ILE A 318 -10.64 -3.57 9.08
N TYR A 319 -10.63 -3.03 7.86
CA TYR A 319 -9.85 -1.86 7.48
C TYR A 319 -10.11 -0.63 8.37
N PRO A 320 -11.36 -0.23 8.65
CA PRO A 320 -11.62 0.92 9.52
C PRO A 320 -11.11 0.74 10.95
N ARG A 321 -11.06 -0.50 11.46
CA ARG A 321 -10.60 -0.78 12.82
C ARG A 321 -9.10 -0.93 12.93
N VAL A 322 -8.45 -1.47 11.90
CA VAL A 322 -7.02 -1.81 11.93
C VAL A 322 -6.18 -0.65 11.41
N VAL A 323 -6.55 -0.07 10.29
CA VAL A 323 -5.78 0.95 9.57
C VAL A 323 -6.46 2.31 9.59
N GLY A 324 -7.78 2.36 9.40
CA GLY A 324 -8.54 3.55 9.06
C GLY A 324 -8.49 4.69 10.07
N THR A 325 -8.41 4.43 11.37
CA THR A 325 -8.32 5.48 12.42
C THR A 325 -6.93 6.12 12.48
N SER A 326 -5.91 5.45 11.95
CA SER A 326 -4.50 5.85 12.07
C SER A 326 -4.06 6.83 10.99
N ILE A 327 -4.74 6.87 9.84
CA ILE A 327 -4.31 7.66 8.69
C ILE A 327 -5.06 8.99 8.59
N GLY A 328 -6.34 9.03 8.94
CA GLY A 328 -7.17 10.25 8.87
C GLY A 328 -7.30 10.87 7.47
N LEU A 329 -6.92 10.11 6.42
CA LEU A 329 -6.91 10.56 5.03
C LEU A 329 -8.18 10.07 4.32
N PRO A 330 -8.97 10.95 3.66
CA PRO A 330 -10.08 10.52 2.82
C PRO A 330 -9.64 9.60 1.68
N GLY A 331 -10.45 8.58 1.35
CA GLY A 331 -10.11 7.53 0.38
C GLY A 331 -9.67 8.05 -1.01
N MET A 332 -10.23 9.18 -1.47
CA MET A 332 -9.80 9.84 -2.70
C MET A 332 -8.31 10.20 -2.68
N TRP A 333 -7.81 10.75 -1.57
CA TRP A 333 -6.40 11.11 -1.41
C TRP A 333 -5.50 9.89 -1.27
N VAL A 334 -6.03 8.77 -0.75
CA VAL A 334 -5.30 7.49 -0.74
C VAL A 334 -5.05 7.03 -2.18
N LEU A 335 -6.07 7.09 -3.05
CA LEU A 335 -5.91 6.74 -4.47
C LEU A 335 -4.86 7.62 -5.17
N VAL A 336 -4.93 8.94 -4.95
CA VAL A 336 -3.94 9.89 -5.49
C VAL A 336 -2.53 9.55 -5.00
N ALA A 337 -2.37 9.28 -3.70
CA ALA A 337 -1.09 8.93 -3.11
C ALA A 337 -0.51 7.62 -3.70
N VAL A 338 -1.34 6.59 -3.87
CA VAL A 338 -0.94 5.31 -4.46
C VAL A 338 -0.51 5.50 -5.92
N THR A 339 -1.27 6.26 -6.71
CA THR A 339 -0.95 6.51 -8.12
C THR A 339 0.38 7.26 -8.27
N ILE A 340 0.53 8.39 -7.57
CA ILE A 340 1.78 9.17 -7.61
C ILE A 340 2.96 8.36 -7.07
N GLY A 341 2.74 7.65 -5.95
CA GLY A 341 3.78 6.81 -5.36
C GLY A 341 4.24 5.68 -6.28
N GLY A 342 3.29 5.06 -6.98
CA GLY A 342 3.56 4.01 -7.95
C GLY A 342 4.44 4.46 -9.09
N GLU A 343 4.18 5.62 -9.66
CA GLU A 343 4.98 6.22 -10.74
C GLU A 343 6.38 6.63 -10.27
N LEU A 344 6.52 7.15 -9.05
CA LEU A 344 7.79 7.65 -8.56
C LEU A 344 8.77 6.55 -8.13
N MET A 345 8.30 5.54 -7.40
CA MET A 345 9.16 4.54 -6.76
C MET A 345 8.53 3.13 -6.76
N GLY A 346 7.55 2.85 -7.62
CA GLY A 346 6.87 1.56 -7.68
C GLY A 346 6.15 1.20 -6.37
N VAL A 347 6.20 -0.06 -5.99
CA VAL A 347 5.53 -0.59 -4.79
C VAL A 347 5.97 0.13 -3.50
N PHE A 348 7.26 0.43 -3.36
CA PHE A 348 7.76 1.19 -2.21
C PHE A 348 7.21 2.62 -2.16
N GLY A 349 7.06 3.25 -3.33
CA GLY A 349 6.43 4.57 -3.43
C GLY A 349 4.97 4.56 -3.00
N MET A 350 4.20 3.54 -3.40
CA MET A 350 2.81 3.38 -2.97
C MET A 350 2.70 3.32 -1.44
N LEU A 351 3.56 2.53 -0.79
CA LEU A 351 3.58 2.38 0.67
C LEU A 351 3.99 3.67 1.40
N LEU A 352 4.96 4.40 0.87
CA LEU A 352 5.49 5.60 1.53
C LEU A 352 4.61 6.83 1.30
N MET A 353 3.97 6.94 0.13
CA MET A 353 3.18 8.12 -0.22
C MET A 353 1.87 8.23 0.55
N ILE A 354 1.26 7.13 0.97
CA ILE A 354 0.02 7.18 1.76
C ILE A 354 0.23 7.90 3.10
N PRO A 355 1.16 7.48 3.98
CA PRO A 355 1.38 8.20 5.22
C PRO A 355 1.97 9.61 5.00
N LEU A 356 2.75 9.83 3.93
CA LEU A 356 3.22 11.16 3.57
C LEU A 356 2.06 12.08 3.21
N ALA A 357 1.13 11.63 2.36
CA ALA A 357 -0.08 12.37 2.01
C ALA A 357 -0.95 12.64 3.24
N SER A 358 -1.04 11.70 4.18
CA SER A 358 -1.75 11.87 5.45
C SER A 358 -1.14 13.00 6.29
N VAL A 359 0.18 13.04 6.41
CA VAL A 359 0.89 14.13 7.11
C VAL A 359 0.63 15.47 6.43
N LEU A 360 0.80 15.53 5.10
CA LEU A 360 0.56 16.76 4.32
C LEU A 360 -0.89 17.24 4.46
N TYR A 361 -1.85 16.32 4.38
CA TYR A 361 -3.27 16.63 4.55
C TYR A 361 -3.56 17.18 5.97
N THR A 362 -2.99 16.56 6.99
CA THR A 362 -3.14 17.02 8.39
C THR A 362 -2.55 18.42 8.57
N LEU A 363 -1.37 18.66 8.04
CA LEU A 363 -0.71 19.99 8.11
C LEU A 363 -1.50 21.04 7.31
N ALA A 364 -2.00 20.70 6.12
CA ALA A 364 -2.83 21.61 5.32
C ALA A 364 -4.13 21.96 6.05
N ARG A 365 -4.78 20.98 6.67
CA ARG A 365 -5.99 21.18 7.47
C ARG A 365 -5.70 22.08 8.68
N GLU A 366 -4.67 21.79 9.46
CA GLU A 366 -4.29 22.63 10.60
C GLU A 366 -3.96 24.07 10.20
N PHE A 367 -3.25 24.22 9.07
CA PHE A 367 -2.93 25.55 8.52
C PHE A 367 -4.21 26.31 8.13
N THR A 368 -5.13 25.61 7.46
CA THR A 368 -6.41 26.18 7.04
C THR A 368 -7.26 26.59 8.24
N ASP A 369 -7.39 25.69 9.23
CA ASP A 369 -8.17 25.95 10.45
C ASP A 369 -7.61 27.17 11.23
N LYS A 370 -6.27 27.25 11.38
CA LYS A 370 -5.60 28.40 12.00
C LYS A 370 -5.86 29.70 11.24
N ARG A 371 -5.83 29.67 9.90
CA ARG A 371 -6.08 30.84 9.05
C ARG A 371 -7.55 31.31 9.11
N LEU A 372 -8.48 30.36 9.13
CA LEU A 372 -9.93 30.66 9.26
C LEU A 372 -10.23 31.29 10.63
N ALA A 373 -9.66 30.74 11.69
CA ALA A 373 -9.77 31.31 13.04
C ALA A 373 -9.20 32.74 13.13
N GLN A 374 -8.01 32.98 12.53
CA GLN A 374 -7.41 34.32 12.48
C GLN A 374 -8.26 35.34 11.69
N ARG A 375 -8.98 34.88 10.67
CA ARG A 375 -9.87 35.75 9.86
C ARG A 375 -11.26 35.86 10.41
N ASN A 376 -11.57 35.22 11.55
CA ASN A 376 -12.90 35.20 12.17
C ASN A 376 -14.02 34.86 11.17
N ILE A 377 -13.76 33.90 10.26
CA ILE A 377 -14.74 33.46 9.27
C ILE A 377 -15.74 32.54 9.99
N PRO A 378 -17.04 32.87 10.03
CA PRO A 378 -18.02 32.02 10.70
C PRO A 378 -18.17 30.68 9.95
N GLU A 379 -18.34 29.60 10.71
CA GLU A 379 -18.53 28.24 10.17
C GLU A 379 -19.70 28.13 9.21
N GLU A 380 -20.71 28.95 9.36
CA GLU A 380 -21.90 29.03 8.50
C GLU A 380 -21.55 29.30 7.03
N LYS A 381 -20.44 30.04 6.76
CA LYS A 381 -19.96 30.31 5.40
C LYS A 381 -19.21 29.16 4.78
N LEU A 382 -18.79 28.19 5.58
CA LEU A 382 -18.00 27.04 5.16
C LEU A 382 -18.88 25.80 4.91
N GLN A 383 -20.16 25.86 5.25
CA GLN A 383 -21.11 24.79 5.06
C GLN A 383 -21.76 24.87 3.67
N ASP A 384 -21.82 23.75 2.96
CA ASP A 384 -22.42 23.66 1.61
C ASP A 384 -23.90 24.04 1.55
N HIS A 385 -24.57 24.12 2.72
CA HIS A 385 -25.96 24.48 2.82
C HIS A 385 -26.18 25.54 3.92
N PRO A 386 -26.84 26.67 3.59
CA PRO A 386 -27.20 27.64 4.58
C PRO A 386 -28.02 26.98 5.73
N PRO A 387 -27.89 27.47 6.97
CA PRO A 387 -28.59 26.91 8.15
C PRO A 387 -30.10 26.75 7.95
N GLU A 388 -30.71 27.65 7.17
CA GLU A 388 -32.13 27.56 6.80
C GLU A 388 -32.49 26.33 5.96
N LEU A 389 -31.62 25.91 5.04
CA LEU A 389 -31.85 24.70 4.25
C LEU A 389 -31.64 23.44 5.10
N GLN A 390 -30.66 23.44 6.00
CA GLN A 390 -30.42 22.32 6.92
C GLN A 390 -31.59 22.14 7.88
N SER A 391 -32.14 23.24 8.40
CA SER A 391 -33.33 23.22 9.26
C SER A 391 -34.54 22.66 8.52
N ARG A 392 -34.76 23.05 7.26
CA ARG A 392 -35.84 22.53 6.39
C ARG A 392 -35.66 21.02 6.08
N PHE A 393 -34.44 20.57 5.79
CA PHE A 393 -34.16 19.15 5.57
C PHE A 393 -34.35 18.31 6.83
N LYS A 394 -33.93 18.80 8.00
CA LYS A 394 -34.14 18.18 9.30
C LYS A 394 -35.62 18.08 9.65
N GLN A 395 -36.37 19.18 9.46
CA GLN A 395 -37.81 19.25 9.67
C GLN A 395 -38.58 18.32 8.73
N ASN A 396 -38.21 18.25 7.45
CA ASN A 396 -38.81 17.33 6.48
C ASN A 396 -38.52 15.85 6.82
N ARG A 397 -37.31 15.53 7.32
CA ARG A 397 -36.94 14.19 7.77
C ARG A 397 -37.73 13.77 9.00
N GLU A 398 -37.94 14.68 9.95
CA GLU A 398 -38.78 14.43 11.12
C GLU A 398 -40.27 14.30 10.79
N ARG A 399 -40.77 15.13 9.88
CA ARG A 399 -42.16 14.99 9.37
C ARG A 399 -42.39 13.64 8.67
N LYS A 400 -41.44 13.18 7.84
CA LYS A 400 -41.50 11.83 7.21
C LYS A 400 -41.45 10.71 8.26
N LYS A 401 -40.60 10.85 9.30
CA LYS A 401 -40.52 9.88 10.40
C LYS A 401 -41.79 9.79 11.22
N ARG A 402 -42.39 10.96 11.56
CA ARG A 402 -43.67 11.03 12.27
C ARG A 402 -44.83 10.41 11.45
N ARG A 403 -44.90 10.69 10.14
CA ARG A 403 -45.89 10.08 9.25
C ARG A 403 -45.75 8.56 9.12
N ARG A 404 -44.54 8.04 9.11
CA ARG A 404 -44.29 6.57 9.10
C ARG A 404 -44.71 5.94 10.43
N LEU A 405 -44.42 6.58 11.55
CA LEU A 405 -44.81 6.10 12.86
C LEU A 405 -46.36 6.13 13.06
N GLN A 406 -47.03 7.14 12.55
CA GLN A 406 -48.50 7.22 12.56
C GLN A 406 -49.12 6.08 11.74
N LYS A 407 -48.64 5.87 10.51
CA LYS A 407 -49.12 4.75 9.66
C LYS A 407 -48.89 3.37 10.31
N MET A 408 -47.76 3.16 10.95
CA MET A 408 -47.50 1.92 11.69
C MET A 408 -48.44 1.76 12.89
N LYS A 409 -48.75 2.84 13.63
CA LYS A 409 -49.71 2.79 14.72
C LYS A 409 -51.13 2.49 14.22
N GLU A 410 -51.57 3.14 13.15
CA GLU A 410 -52.88 2.88 12.53
C GLU A 410 -53.00 1.43 12.03
N GLN A 411 -51.96 0.89 11.39
CA GLN A 411 -51.91 -0.53 11.00
C GLN A 411 -51.97 -1.49 12.20
N PHE A 412 -51.22 -1.16 13.25
CA PHE A 412 -51.21 -1.97 14.47
C PHE A 412 -52.61 -1.99 15.16
N LEU A 413 -53.25 -0.82 15.26
CA LEU A 413 -54.61 -0.71 15.80
C LEU A 413 -55.65 -1.42 14.95
N LYS A 414 -55.49 -1.40 13.60
CA LYS A 414 -56.39 -2.11 12.70
C LYS A 414 -56.23 -3.62 12.85
N ASN A 415 -54.99 -4.12 12.95
CA ASN A 415 -54.74 -5.54 13.19
C ASN A 415 -55.20 -6.04 14.56
N GLN A 416 -55.20 -5.15 15.60
CA GLN A 416 -55.77 -5.53 16.89
C GLN A 416 -57.31 -5.63 16.84
N LYS A 417 -57.99 -4.74 16.15
CA LYS A 417 -59.45 -4.77 16.00
C LYS A 417 -59.88 -6.03 15.19
N GLU A 418 -59.17 -6.37 14.16
CA GLU A 418 -59.44 -7.59 13.38
C GLU A 418 -59.23 -8.90 14.16
N LYS A 419 -58.41 -8.86 15.24
CA LYS A 419 -58.23 -10.01 16.15
C LYS A 419 -59.25 -10.08 17.30
N GLU A 420 -59.91 -8.97 17.63
CA GLU A 420 -60.95 -8.91 18.63
C GLU A 420 -62.32 -9.28 18.03
N ASP A 421 -62.50 -9.14 16.70
CA ASP A 421 -63.70 -9.51 15.95
C ASP A 421 -63.74 -10.96 15.45
N GLN A 422 -62.67 -11.75 15.72
CA GLN A 422 -62.57 -13.22 15.46
C GLN A 422 -62.68 -14.02 16.78
#